data_6ae5f60f9a40777ad64408ee68d2ac82
#
_entry.id   6ae5f60f9a40777ad64408ee68d2ac82
#
_cell.length_a   1.000
_cell.length_b   1.000
_cell.length_c   1.000
_cell.angle_alpha   90.00
_cell.angle_beta   90.00
_cell.angle_gamma   90.00
#
_symmetry.space_group_name_H-M   'P 1'
#
loop_
_entity.id
_entity.type
_entity.pdbx_description
1 polymer ?
#
loop_
_entity_poly.entity_id
_entity_poly.type
_entity_poly.pdbx_seq_one_letter_code
_entity_poly.pdbx_strand_id
1 'polypeptide(L)'
;FDGVTSMLYHDHGLGTAFTSYDKYFSMNTDVEAVTYLQLANELIRQVNKNAITIAEDTSALPGLALPIRKGGVGFDYRLAMGEPDMWIRLLKETPDEYWDLNSIYYELACRRPKEAVIGYCESHDQALVGDKTIMFRLCDQEMYWGMEKSQQNMVIDRGMALHKMLRLITMTLGGEGYLTFMGNEFGHPEWIDFPREGNGWSYHYCRR
;
A
#
# COMPACT_ATOMS: atom_id res chain seq x y z
N PHE A 1 9.17 -6.54 5.86
CA PHE A 1 8.44 -7.38 6.82
C PHE A 1 6.96 -7.30 6.45
N ASP A 2 6.43 -8.45 6.08
CA ASP A 2 5.07 -8.67 5.64
C ASP A 2 4.18 -9.05 6.83
N GLY A 3 2.89 -8.64 6.82
CA GLY A 3 1.89 -9.03 7.81
C GLY A 3 2.23 -8.68 9.27
N VAL A 4 2.93 -7.57 9.50
CA VAL A 4 3.41 -7.20 10.85
C VAL A 4 2.26 -7.09 11.85
N THR A 5 1.09 -6.61 11.44
CA THR A 5 -0.10 -6.55 12.30
C THR A 5 -0.42 -7.89 12.95
N SER A 6 -0.32 -8.98 12.19
CA SER A 6 -0.62 -10.33 12.69
C SER A 6 0.35 -10.82 13.77
N MET A 7 1.55 -10.24 13.84
CA MET A 7 2.52 -10.51 14.89
C MET A 7 2.29 -9.65 16.15
N LEU A 8 1.87 -8.39 15.96
CA LEU A 8 1.79 -7.41 17.03
C LEU A 8 0.71 -7.69 18.08
N TYR A 9 -0.30 -8.50 17.74
CA TYR A 9 -1.49 -8.70 18.55
C TYR A 9 -1.86 -10.18 18.67
N HIS A 10 -2.27 -10.60 19.88
CA HIS A 10 -2.67 -11.98 20.13
C HIS A 10 -3.91 -12.42 19.34
N ASP A 11 -4.79 -11.48 18.99
CA ASP A 11 -5.94 -11.70 18.09
C ASP A 11 -5.58 -11.48 16.60
N HIS A 12 -4.28 -11.36 16.28
CA HIS A 12 -3.78 -11.10 14.93
C HIS A 12 -4.33 -9.80 14.28
N GLY A 13 -4.85 -8.88 15.10
CA GLY A 13 -5.47 -7.63 14.64
C GLY A 13 -6.88 -7.78 14.09
N LEU A 14 -7.49 -8.97 14.18
CA LEU A 14 -8.78 -9.25 13.56
C LEU A 14 -9.98 -8.81 14.41
N GLY A 15 -9.82 -8.73 15.73
CA GLY A 15 -10.89 -8.41 16.68
C GLY A 15 -10.88 -6.97 17.21
N THR A 16 -9.86 -6.18 16.85
CA THR A 16 -9.63 -4.86 17.45
C THR A 16 -9.77 -3.74 16.44
N ALA A 17 -10.68 -2.80 16.71
CA ALA A 17 -10.70 -1.51 16.01
C ALA A 17 -9.70 -0.55 16.68
N PHE A 18 -8.63 -0.21 16.00
CA PHE A 18 -7.54 0.63 16.50
C PHE A 18 -7.88 2.13 16.46
N THR A 19 -8.83 2.56 17.27
CA THR A 19 -9.38 3.92 17.29
C THR A 19 -8.82 4.82 18.40
N SER A 20 -8.03 4.25 19.33
CA SER A 20 -7.47 4.96 20.48
C SER A 20 -6.17 4.31 20.96
N TYR A 21 -5.34 5.06 21.70
CA TYR A 21 -4.03 4.56 22.17
C TYR A 21 -4.12 3.31 23.03
N ASP A 22 -5.13 3.18 23.87
CA ASP A 22 -5.36 2.01 24.72
C ASP A 22 -5.59 0.72 23.91
N LYS A 23 -6.03 0.83 22.67
CA LYS A 23 -6.19 -0.32 21.76
C LYS A 23 -4.87 -0.82 21.21
N TYR A 24 -3.92 0.08 20.97
CA TYR A 24 -2.59 -0.30 20.52
C TYR A 24 -1.71 -0.90 21.60
N PHE A 25 -1.92 -0.54 22.87
CA PHE A 25 -1.07 -0.89 24.00
C PHE A 25 -1.86 -1.58 25.11
N SER A 26 -2.71 -2.52 24.74
CA SER A 26 -3.57 -3.31 25.62
C SER A 26 -2.91 -4.66 25.98
N MET A 27 -3.61 -5.46 26.76
CA MET A 27 -3.24 -6.86 27.01
C MET A 27 -3.28 -7.75 25.75
N ASN A 28 -3.87 -7.26 24.67
CA ASN A 28 -3.86 -7.92 23.35
C ASN A 28 -2.54 -7.71 22.60
N THR A 29 -1.72 -6.76 23.02
CA THR A 29 -0.43 -6.50 22.38
C THR A 29 0.58 -7.57 22.74
N ASP A 30 1.14 -8.25 21.75
CA ASP A 30 2.19 -9.25 21.94
C ASP A 30 3.56 -8.55 22.14
N VAL A 31 3.93 -8.40 23.41
CA VAL A 31 5.18 -7.74 23.82
C VAL A 31 6.41 -8.53 23.37
N GLU A 32 6.31 -9.85 23.27
CA GLU A 32 7.41 -10.70 22.82
C GLU A 32 7.66 -10.50 21.32
N ALA A 33 6.58 -10.43 20.52
CA ALA A 33 6.69 -10.12 19.11
C ALA A 33 7.24 -8.70 18.85
N VAL A 34 6.79 -7.71 19.61
CA VAL A 34 7.37 -6.35 19.55
C VAL A 34 8.86 -6.38 19.87
N THR A 35 9.27 -7.09 20.92
CA THR A 35 10.67 -7.24 21.30
C THR A 35 11.48 -7.94 20.21
N TYR A 36 10.93 -9.01 19.63
CA TYR A 36 11.56 -9.70 18.50
C TYR A 36 11.81 -8.74 17.32
N LEU A 37 10.81 -7.94 16.95
CA LEU A 37 10.96 -6.96 15.84
C LEU A 37 12.00 -5.89 16.16
N GLN A 38 12.07 -5.41 17.40
CA GLN A 38 13.11 -4.48 17.84
C GLN A 38 14.51 -5.10 17.71
N LEU A 39 14.68 -6.33 18.20
CA LEU A 39 15.96 -7.06 18.10
C LEU A 39 16.34 -7.35 16.64
N ALA A 40 15.37 -7.73 15.81
CA ALA A 40 15.60 -7.96 14.38
C ALA A 40 16.09 -6.69 13.68
N ASN A 41 15.44 -5.54 13.89
CA ASN A 41 15.85 -4.26 13.32
C ASN A 41 17.26 -3.84 13.80
N GLU A 42 17.56 -4.03 15.08
CA GLU A 42 18.88 -3.72 15.64
C GLU A 42 19.97 -4.63 15.05
N LEU A 43 19.71 -5.94 14.97
CA LEU A 43 20.65 -6.90 14.39
C LEU A 43 20.92 -6.61 12.92
N ILE A 44 19.87 -6.33 12.13
CA ILE A 44 20.03 -5.98 10.70
C ILE A 44 20.98 -4.79 10.54
N ARG A 45 20.81 -3.75 11.35
CA ARG A 45 21.71 -2.57 11.29
C ARG A 45 23.13 -2.85 11.73
N GLN A 46 23.34 -3.78 12.68
CA GLN A 46 24.68 -4.19 13.06
C GLN A 46 25.37 -4.99 11.96
N VAL A 47 24.63 -5.86 11.26
CA VAL A 47 25.15 -6.68 10.16
C VAL A 47 25.38 -5.84 8.90
N ASN A 48 24.41 -4.98 8.56
CA ASN A 48 24.49 -4.11 7.38
C ASN A 48 23.88 -2.72 7.67
N LYS A 49 24.75 -1.74 7.86
CA LYS A 49 24.36 -0.35 8.15
C LYS A 49 23.56 0.33 7.02
N ASN A 50 23.63 -0.21 5.81
CA ASN A 50 22.92 0.31 4.64
C ASN A 50 21.60 -0.42 4.36
N ALA A 51 21.26 -1.42 5.15
CA ALA A 51 19.97 -2.10 5.04
C ALA A 51 18.83 -1.15 5.44
N ILE A 52 17.74 -1.25 4.71
CA ILE A 52 16.49 -0.53 4.98
C ILE A 52 15.45 -1.56 5.39
N THR A 53 14.75 -1.31 6.49
CA THR A 53 13.64 -2.14 6.96
C THR A 53 12.31 -1.41 6.79
N ILE A 54 11.34 -2.08 6.17
CA ILE A 54 10.02 -1.54 5.89
C ILE A 54 8.99 -2.49 6.51
N ALA A 55 8.05 -1.95 7.26
CA ALA A 55 6.94 -2.70 7.84
C ALA A 55 5.66 -2.55 7.02
N GLU A 56 5.01 -3.66 6.73
CA GLU A 56 3.63 -3.70 6.29
C GLU A 56 2.74 -3.91 7.51
N ASP A 57 1.95 -2.89 7.87
CA ASP A 57 1.12 -2.89 9.08
C ASP A 57 -0.18 -2.13 8.85
N THR A 58 -1.30 -2.85 8.93
CA THR A 58 -2.65 -2.30 8.77
C THR A 58 -3.22 -1.69 10.04
N SER A 59 -2.67 -2.04 11.22
CA SER A 59 -3.14 -1.50 12.50
C SER A 59 -2.81 -0.03 12.70
N ALA A 60 -1.81 0.47 12.02
CA ALA A 60 -1.23 1.79 12.20
C ALA A 60 -0.60 1.99 13.61
N LEU A 61 0.10 0.97 14.16
CA LEU A 61 0.76 1.06 15.46
C LEU A 61 1.63 2.32 15.57
N PRO A 62 1.40 3.18 16.58
CA PRO A 62 2.26 4.35 16.82
C PRO A 62 3.68 3.93 17.20
N GLY A 63 4.67 4.59 16.59
CA GLY A 63 6.08 4.32 16.88
C GLY A 63 6.70 3.17 16.10
N LEU A 64 5.96 2.55 15.16
CA LEU A 64 6.49 1.44 14.35
C LEU A 64 7.77 1.84 13.61
N ALA A 65 7.78 3.01 12.97
CA ALA A 65 8.93 3.57 12.25
C ALA A 65 9.70 4.62 13.07
N LEU A 66 9.71 4.50 14.38
CA LEU A 66 10.57 5.30 15.25
C LEU A 66 11.79 4.47 15.73
N PRO A 67 12.94 5.11 15.94
CA PRO A 67 14.10 4.45 16.55
C PRO A 67 13.77 3.84 17.92
N ILE A 68 14.33 2.66 18.22
CA ILE A 68 14.16 1.93 19.49
C ILE A 68 14.49 2.83 20.69
N ARG A 69 15.58 3.60 20.63
CA ARG A 69 15.98 4.55 21.67
C ARG A 69 14.95 5.66 21.98
N LYS A 70 13.97 5.83 21.11
CA LYS A 70 12.84 6.77 21.27
C LYS A 70 11.53 6.06 21.62
N GLY A 71 11.61 4.79 21.99
CA GLY A 71 10.46 3.96 22.32
C GLY A 71 9.75 3.33 21.12
N GLY A 72 10.36 3.36 19.93
CA GLY A 72 9.80 2.76 18.73
C GLY A 72 10.19 1.30 18.53
N VAL A 73 9.67 0.70 17.45
CA VAL A 73 9.98 -0.67 17.04
C VAL A 73 11.25 -0.74 16.18
N GLY A 74 11.64 0.38 15.58
CA GLY A 74 12.92 0.51 14.91
C GLY A 74 12.94 0.31 13.41
N PHE A 75 11.79 0.17 12.76
CA PHE A 75 11.74 0.18 11.29
C PHE A 75 12.19 1.54 10.74
N ASP A 76 12.77 1.53 9.54
CA ASP A 76 13.12 2.78 8.85
C ASP A 76 11.89 3.40 8.22
N TYR A 77 10.99 2.58 7.68
CA TYR A 77 9.74 3.01 7.05
C TYR A 77 8.59 2.06 7.40
N ARG A 78 7.39 2.55 7.19
CA ARG A 78 6.17 1.75 7.12
C ARG A 78 5.45 2.01 5.81
N LEU A 79 4.64 1.07 5.32
CA LEU A 79 3.77 1.29 4.17
C LEU A 79 2.57 2.17 4.56
N ALA A 80 2.19 3.07 3.67
CA ALA A 80 1.02 3.95 3.83
C ALA A 80 -0.26 3.21 3.42
N MET A 81 -0.69 2.22 4.21
CA MET A 81 -1.77 1.28 3.88
C MET A 81 -3.11 1.95 3.54
N GLY A 82 -3.38 3.15 4.05
CA GLY A 82 -4.62 3.90 3.76
C GLY A 82 -4.66 4.55 2.37
N GLU A 83 -3.52 4.81 1.76
CA GLU A 83 -3.45 5.52 0.46
C GLU A 83 -4.08 4.71 -0.69
N PRO A 84 -3.72 3.44 -0.91
CA PRO A 84 -4.35 2.63 -1.95
C PRO A 84 -5.85 2.42 -1.71
N ASP A 85 -6.27 2.26 -0.47
CA ASP A 85 -7.69 2.12 -0.12
C ASP A 85 -8.47 3.40 -0.44
N MET A 86 -7.89 4.56 -0.16
CA MET A 86 -8.45 5.87 -0.53
C MET A 86 -8.62 5.96 -2.05
N TRP A 87 -7.59 5.62 -2.84
CA TRP A 87 -7.67 5.67 -4.29
C TRP A 87 -8.72 4.72 -4.85
N ILE A 88 -8.76 3.47 -4.38
CA ILE A 88 -9.75 2.49 -4.82
C ILE A 88 -11.17 2.97 -4.52
N ARG A 89 -11.41 3.46 -3.31
CA ARG A 89 -12.72 3.99 -2.91
C ARG A 89 -13.12 5.16 -3.79
N LEU A 90 -12.20 6.12 -3.99
CA LEU A 90 -12.46 7.30 -4.80
C LEU A 90 -12.82 6.94 -6.25
N LEU A 91 -12.05 6.04 -6.86
CA LEU A 91 -12.28 5.57 -8.23
C LEU A 91 -13.57 4.76 -8.39
N LYS A 92 -14.02 4.08 -7.34
CA LYS A 92 -15.26 3.30 -7.36
C LYS A 92 -16.51 4.15 -7.16
N GLU A 93 -16.44 5.13 -6.27
CA GLU A 93 -17.62 5.77 -5.69
C GLU A 93 -17.84 7.18 -6.22
N THR A 94 -16.81 7.83 -6.79
CA THR A 94 -16.88 9.25 -7.12
C THR A 94 -16.34 9.53 -8.51
N PRO A 95 -17.16 10.06 -9.44
CA PRO A 95 -16.68 10.59 -10.71
C PRO A 95 -15.58 11.65 -10.47
N ASP A 96 -14.58 11.70 -11.36
CA ASP A 96 -13.39 12.54 -11.16
C ASP A 96 -13.68 14.04 -11.14
N GLU A 97 -14.72 14.51 -11.79
CA GLU A 97 -15.18 15.91 -11.72
C GLU A 97 -15.69 16.33 -10.34
N TYR A 98 -15.98 15.36 -9.45
CA TYR A 98 -16.45 15.61 -8.08
C TYR A 98 -15.41 15.29 -7.02
N TRP A 99 -14.16 15.01 -7.41
CA TRP A 99 -13.11 14.73 -6.44
C TRP A 99 -12.79 15.96 -5.59
N ASP A 100 -12.85 15.79 -4.28
CA ASP A 100 -12.40 16.81 -3.34
C ASP A 100 -10.89 16.74 -3.16
N LEU A 101 -10.20 17.69 -3.77
CA LEU A 101 -8.73 17.77 -3.70
C LEU A 101 -8.21 18.03 -2.29
N ASN A 102 -8.99 18.69 -1.42
CA ASN A 102 -8.59 18.89 -0.04
C ASN A 102 -8.59 17.57 0.74
N SER A 103 -9.60 16.74 0.53
CA SER A 103 -9.66 15.40 1.14
C SER A 103 -8.51 14.52 0.65
N ILE A 104 -8.21 14.53 -0.65
CA ILE A 104 -7.07 13.79 -1.22
C ILE A 104 -5.76 14.28 -0.60
N TYR A 105 -5.55 15.60 -0.55
CA TYR A 105 -4.36 16.17 0.07
C TYR A 105 -4.24 15.76 1.55
N TYR A 106 -5.32 15.85 2.29
CA TYR A 106 -5.33 15.49 3.71
C TYR A 106 -4.96 14.02 3.92
N GLU A 107 -5.55 13.11 3.18
CA GLU A 107 -5.26 11.66 3.29
C GLU A 107 -3.79 11.34 2.97
N LEU A 108 -3.23 11.96 1.93
CA LEU A 108 -1.84 11.73 1.55
C LEU A 108 -0.83 12.42 2.47
N ALA A 109 -1.16 13.60 3.00
CA ALA A 109 -0.23 14.42 3.80
C ALA A 109 -0.38 14.20 5.31
N CYS A 110 -1.48 13.61 5.79
CA CYS A 110 -1.74 13.38 7.20
C CYS A 110 -0.96 12.18 7.72
N ARG A 111 0.26 12.41 8.16
CA ARG A 111 1.18 11.39 8.65
C ARG A 111 1.58 11.64 10.10
N ARG A 112 1.98 10.56 10.79
CA ARG A 112 2.52 10.70 12.14
C ARG A 112 3.85 11.44 12.10
N PRO A 113 4.05 12.45 12.94
CA PRO A 113 5.32 13.14 13.03
C PRO A 113 6.49 12.19 13.33
N LYS A 114 7.57 12.30 12.57
CA LYS A 114 8.82 11.54 12.76
C LYS A 114 8.76 10.05 12.40
N GLU A 115 7.67 9.56 11.86
CA GLU A 115 7.59 8.23 11.26
C GLU A 115 7.64 8.36 9.74
N ALA A 116 8.66 7.77 9.12
CA ALA A 116 8.79 7.79 7.68
C ALA A 116 7.90 6.74 7.02
N VAL A 117 7.30 7.10 5.88
CA VAL A 117 6.32 6.29 5.15
C VAL A 117 6.75 6.07 3.72
N ILE A 118 6.38 4.92 3.18
CA ILE A 118 6.43 4.63 1.74
C ILE A 118 5.00 4.72 1.21
N GLY A 119 4.76 5.74 0.39
CA GLY A 119 3.47 5.94 -0.28
C GLY A 119 3.31 5.04 -1.49
N TYR A 120 2.08 4.69 -1.84
CA TYR A 120 1.78 3.91 -3.05
C TYR A 120 0.31 3.97 -3.43
N CYS A 121 0.03 3.76 -4.72
CA CYS A 121 -1.35 3.76 -5.22
C CYS A 121 -1.98 2.37 -5.17
N GLU A 122 -1.19 1.35 -5.45
CA GLU A 122 -1.59 -0.06 -5.39
C GLU A 122 -0.37 -0.95 -5.22
N SER A 123 -0.58 -2.14 -4.72
CA SER A 123 0.36 -3.26 -4.66
C SER A 123 -0.30 -4.52 -5.20
N HIS A 124 0.34 -5.67 -5.02
CA HIS A 124 -0.26 -6.98 -5.33
C HIS A 124 -1.56 -7.22 -4.54
N ASP A 125 -1.70 -6.68 -3.32
CA ASP A 125 -2.90 -6.88 -2.51
C ASP A 125 -4.13 -6.28 -3.17
N GLN A 126 -4.06 -5.04 -3.65
CA GLN A 126 -5.18 -4.40 -4.32
C GLN A 126 -5.45 -4.99 -5.70
N ALA A 127 -4.38 -5.32 -6.44
CA ALA A 127 -4.48 -5.82 -7.79
C ALA A 127 -4.93 -7.28 -7.88
N LEU A 128 -4.41 -8.14 -6.98
CA LEU A 128 -4.63 -9.59 -7.02
C LEU A 128 -5.71 -10.07 -6.05
N VAL A 129 -5.66 -9.58 -4.82
CA VAL A 129 -6.53 -10.05 -3.74
C VAL A 129 -7.81 -9.20 -3.70
N GLY A 130 -7.66 -7.90 -3.94
CA GLY A 130 -8.76 -6.97 -3.78
C GLY A 130 -9.75 -6.98 -4.93
N ASP A 131 -9.34 -7.07 -6.21
CA ASP A 131 -10.27 -7.01 -7.35
C ASP A 131 -9.60 -6.73 -8.71
N LYS A 132 -9.12 -5.49 -8.97
CA LYS A 132 -8.64 -5.01 -10.26
C LYS A 132 -7.48 -4.04 -10.06
N THR A 133 -6.57 -3.96 -11.01
CA THR A 133 -5.59 -2.87 -11.04
C THR A 133 -6.29 -1.52 -11.19
N ILE A 134 -5.64 -0.45 -10.75
CA ILE A 134 -6.15 0.92 -10.93
C ILE A 134 -6.37 1.22 -12.42
N MET A 135 -5.45 0.81 -13.28
CA MET A 135 -5.60 1.03 -14.73
C MET A 135 -6.81 0.29 -15.29
N PHE A 136 -7.06 -0.95 -14.84
CA PHE A 136 -8.27 -1.67 -15.25
C PHE A 136 -9.54 -0.97 -14.74
N ARG A 137 -9.55 -0.40 -13.54
CA ARG A 137 -10.70 0.36 -13.03
C ARG A 137 -11.00 1.60 -13.89
N LEU A 138 -9.96 2.27 -14.32
CA LEU A 138 -10.06 3.49 -15.14
C LEU A 138 -10.52 3.22 -16.56
N CYS A 139 -10.11 2.10 -17.15
CA CYS A 139 -10.38 1.75 -18.56
C CYS A 139 -11.51 0.73 -18.73
N ASP A 140 -11.80 -0.06 -17.69
CA ASP A 140 -12.77 -1.14 -17.66
C ASP A 140 -12.69 -2.04 -18.92
N GLN A 141 -13.81 -2.33 -19.56
CA GLN A 141 -13.86 -3.19 -20.75
C GLN A 141 -13.03 -2.68 -21.94
N GLU A 142 -12.78 -1.37 -22.01
CA GLU A 142 -11.98 -0.78 -23.09
C GLU A 142 -10.53 -1.25 -23.11
N MET A 143 -10.02 -1.76 -21.97
CA MET A 143 -8.69 -2.38 -21.92
C MET A 143 -8.52 -3.59 -22.86
N TYR A 144 -9.60 -4.25 -23.22
CA TYR A 144 -9.53 -5.43 -24.10
C TYR A 144 -9.43 -5.07 -25.58
N TRP A 145 -9.95 -3.91 -25.98
CA TRP A 145 -10.12 -3.57 -27.38
C TRP A 145 -9.54 -2.22 -27.79
N GLY A 146 -9.43 -1.29 -26.85
CA GLY A 146 -9.12 0.11 -27.10
C GLY A 146 -7.66 0.53 -26.84
N MET A 147 -6.75 -0.38 -26.49
CA MET A 147 -5.40 -0.02 -26.05
C MET A 147 -4.35 0.04 -27.17
N GLU A 148 -4.72 -0.18 -28.42
CA GLU A 148 -3.80 0.00 -29.54
C GLU A 148 -3.50 1.48 -29.79
N LYS A 149 -2.21 1.82 -29.99
CA LYS A 149 -1.78 3.21 -30.27
C LYS A 149 -2.42 3.83 -31.52
N SER A 150 -2.86 3.00 -32.46
CA SER A 150 -3.55 3.41 -33.69
C SER A 150 -5.00 3.82 -33.46
N GLN A 151 -5.58 3.47 -32.32
CA GLN A 151 -6.97 3.77 -32.00
C GLN A 151 -7.06 4.99 -31.08
N GLN A 152 -7.94 5.92 -31.42
CA GLN A 152 -8.33 7.00 -30.53
C GLN A 152 -9.48 6.51 -29.64
N ASN A 153 -9.23 6.42 -28.33
CA ASN A 153 -10.22 6.00 -27.34
C ASN A 153 -10.20 6.95 -26.15
N MET A 154 -11.24 7.77 -26.02
CA MET A 154 -11.32 8.78 -24.96
C MET A 154 -11.29 8.17 -23.55
N VAL A 155 -11.82 6.95 -23.35
CA VAL A 155 -11.80 6.26 -22.07
C VAL A 155 -10.36 5.88 -21.70
N ILE A 156 -9.62 5.33 -22.66
CA ILE A 156 -8.22 4.96 -22.48
C ILE A 156 -7.36 6.21 -22.23
N ASP A 157 -7.52 7.25 -23.04
CA ASP A 157 -6.75 8.51 -22.92
C ASP A 157 -6.99 9.17 -21.56
N ARG A 158 -8.26 9.23 -21.12
CA ARG A 158 -8.62 9.71 -19.78
C ARG A 158 -8.05 8.81 -18.69
N GLY A 159 -8.18 7.50 -18.83
CA GLY A 159 -7.63 6.53 -17.88
C GLY A 159 -6.12 6.69 -17.70
N MET A 160 -5.38 6.84 -18.80
CA MET A 160 -3.93 7.09 -18.76
C MET A 160 -3.60 8.43 -18.08
N ALA A 161 -4.37 9.48 -18.35
CA ALA A 161 -4.15 10.80 -17.74
C ALA A 161 -4.38 10.74 -16.21
N LEU A 162 -5.48 10.16 -15.78
CA LEU A 162 -5.81 9.99 -14.36
C LEU A 162 -4.79 9.08 -13.64
N HIS A 163 -4.40 7.96 -14.26
CA HIS A 163 -3.39 7.05 -13.72
C HIS A 163 -2.05 7.75 -13.46
N LYS A 164 -1.59 8.57 -14.43
CA LYS A 164 -0.38 9.38 -14.27
C LYS A 164 -0.54 10.43 -13.16
N MET A 165 -1.68 11.09 -13.11
CA MET A 165 -1.96 12.16 -12.15
C MET A 165 -1.98 11.63 -10.71
N LEU A 166 -2.74 10.57 -10.42
CA LEU A 166 -2.83 10.04 -9.07
C LEU A 166 -1.48 9.48 -8.58
N ARG A 167 -0.70 8.86 -9.46
CA ARG A 167 0.64 8.38 -9.14
C ARG A 167 1.61 9.54 -8.85
N LEU A 168 1.57 10.60 -9.66
CA LEU A 168 2.39 11.78 -9.43
C LEU A 168 2.06 12.44 -8.08
N ILE A 169 0.78 12.60 -7.78
CA ILE A 169 0.33 13.19 -6.52
C ILE A 169 0.77 12.33 -5.32
N THR A 170 0.55 11.02 -5.39
CA THR A 170 0.97 10.10 -4.33
C THR A 170 2.49 10.09 -4.15
N MET A 171 3.25 10.02 -5.23
CA MET A 171 4.72 10.04 -5.18
C MET A 171 5.26 11.34 -4.55
N THR A 172 4.55 12.45 -4.70
CA THR A 172 5.01 13.76 -4.20
C THR A 172 4.51 14.09 -2.79
N LEU A 173 3.38 13.54 -2.38
CA LEU A 173 2.74 13.86 -1.09
C LEU A 173 2.69 12.68 -0.12
N GLY A 174 2.64 11.44 -0.62
CA GLY A 174 2.31 10.25 0.17
C GLY A 174 3.41 9.72 1.08
N GLY A 175 4.64 10.24 1.02
CA GLY A 175 5.71 9.74 1.90
C GLY A 175 7.11 10.21 1.54
N GLU A 176 8.07 9.64 2.23
CA GLU A 176 9.50 9.85 1.97
C GLU A 176 10.04 8.91 0.87
N GLY A 177 9.27 7.90 0.50
CA GLY A 177 9.56 7.00 -0.61
C GLY A 177 8.28 6.59 -1.32
N TYR A 178 8.42 5.95 -2.48
CA TYR A 178 7.30 5.50 -3.31
C TYR A 178 7.48 4.05 -3.75
N LEU A 179 6.46 3.23 -3.54
CA LEU A 179 6.41 1.85 -4.03
C LEU A 179 5.71 1.83 -5.39
N THR A 180 6.41 1.32 -6.39
CA THR A 180 5.83 1.06 -7.71
C THR A 180 5.52 -0.42 -7.83
N PHE A 181 4.25 -0.77 -8.01
CA PHE A 181 3.86 -2.13 -8.35
C PHE A 181 4.21 -2.42 -9.81
N MET A 182 4.64 -3.65 -10.09
CA MET A 182 5.07 -4.08 -11.43
C MET A 182 4.01 -3.79 -12.48
N GLY A 183 4.42 -3.12 -13.56
CA GLY A 183 3.55 -2.72 -14.66
C GLY A 183 2.95 -1.32 -14.51
N ASN A 184 2.95 -0.74 -13.31
CA ASN A 184 2.45 0.62 -13.09
C ASN A 184 3.25 1.67 -13.85
N GLU A 185 4.55 1.48 -14.05
CA GLU A 185 5.45 2.40 -14.73
C GLU A 185 5.06 2.67 -16.19
N PHE A 186 4.36 1.74 -16.82
CA PHE A 186 3.83 1.90 -18.19
C PHE A 186 2.30 1.73 -18.28
N GLY A 187 1.60 1.66 -17.14
CA GLY A 187 0.14 1.62 -17.09
C GLY A 187 -0.45 0.28 -17.55
N HIS A 188 0.22 -0.84 -17.21
CA HIS A 188 -0.31 -2.15 -17.55
C HIS A 188 -1.66 -2.38 -16.84
N PRO A 189 -2.73 -2.73 -17.57
CA PRO A 189 -4.06 -2.86 -16.99
C PRO A 189 -4.31 -4.21 -16.31
N GLU A 190 -3.52 -5.21 -16.62
CA GLU A 190 -3.67 -6.55 -16.06
C GLU A 190 -2.76 -6.74 -14.85
N TRP A 191 -3.13 -7.67 -13.99
CA TRP A 191 -2.35 -8.09 -12.83
C TRP A 191 -1.49 -9.31 -13.14
N ILE A 192 -0.47 -9.52 -12.31
CA ILE A 192 0.30 -10.75 -12.28
C ILE A 192 -0.32 -11.64 -11.20
N ASP A 193 -1.00 -12.71 -11.59
CA ASP A 193 -1.58 -13.66 -10.64
C ASP A 193 -0.53 -14.67 -10.17
N PHE A 194 -0.63 -15.11 -8.93
CA PHE A 194 0.23 -16.16 -8.38
C PHE A 194 -0.51 -17.51 -8.35
N PRO A 195 0.21 -18.65 -8.28
CA PRO A 195 -0.41 -19.96 -8.19
C PRO A 195 -1.33 -20.07 -6.97
N ARG A 196 -2.59 -20.43 -7.19
CA ARG A 196 -3.61 -20.64 -6.16
C ARG A 196 -4.65 -21.65 -6.64
N GLU A 197 -5.46 -22.18 -5.74
CA GLU A 197 -6.47 -23.18 -6.07
C GLU A 197 -7.43 -22.70 -7.18
N GLY A 198 -7.90 -21.46 -7.12
CA GLY A 198 -8.84 -20.90 -8.09
C GLY A 198 -8.31 -20.78 -9.52
N ASN A 199 -7.01 -20.89 -9.74
CA ASN A 199 -6.39 -20.93 -11.08
C ASN A 199 -5.65 -22.24 -11.36
N GLY A 200 -5.96 -23.31 -10.61
CA GLY A 200 -5.35 -24.64 -10.78
C GLY A 200 -3.85 -24.66 -10.48
N TRP A 201 -3.38 -23.81 -9.59
CA TRP A 201 -1.97 -23.65 -9.21
C TRP A 201 -1.05 -23.26 -10.38
N SER A 202 -1.62 -22.59 -11.39
CA SER A 202 -0.88 -22.18 -12.58
C SER A 202 -0.10 -20.89 -12.33
N TYR A 203 1.16 -20.87 -12.77
CA TYR A 203 2.02 -19.68 -12.83
C TYR A 203 2.02 -19.01 -14.22
N HIS A 204 1.15 -19.48 -15.14
CA HIS A 204 1.06 -18.95 -16.50
C HIS A 204 0.02 -17.83 -16.69
N TYR A 205 -0.70 -17.46 -15.63
CA TYR A 205 -1.70 -16.38 -15.69
C TYR A 205 -1.10 -14.98 -15.58
N CYS A 206 0.22 -14.89 -15.62
CA CYS A 206 0.89 -13.61 -15.87
C CYS A 206 0.77 -13.31 -17.37
N ARG A 207 -0.19 -12.51 -17.75
CA ARG A 207 -0.27 -12.01 -19.12
C ARG A 207 0.89 -11.04 -19.37
N ARG A 208 1.62 -11.31 -20.43
CA ARG A 208 2.79 -10.54 -20.84
C ARG A 208 2.42 -9.57 -21.95
#